data_9a634abf273286fb3ff30ef74c16ab9e
#
_entry.id   9a634abf273286fb3ff30ef74c16ab9e
#
_cell.length_a   1.000
_cell.length_b   1.000
_cell.length_c   1.000
_cell.angle_alpha   90.00
_cell.angle_beta   90.00
_cell.angle_gamma   90.00
#
_symmetry.space_group_name_H-M   'P 1'
#
loop_
_entity.id
_entity.type
_entity.pdbx_description
1 polymer ?
#
loop_
_entity_poly.entity_id
_entity_poly.type
_entity_poly.pdbx_seq_one_letter_code
_entity_poly.pdbx_strand_id
1 'polypeptide(L)'
;KKLAFDASFAVHLLSASLSEPYQVAQRYSENFELITVKGQREINCCLLESHKDVFRLVRSQKWKKLLYFCNKRESVETVAAELAKLWHPYPVVAHHGSLNREVREEAEKIMKETDVAVCVATSTLEIGIDIGDIDLVVLAEPPWSISALLQRIGRGNRRAGIIQAVGIVSCDEEKSLMEAMFNTAKTSVLPPESYEPDLSVA
;
A
#
# COMPACT_ATOMS: atom_id res chain seq x y z
N LYS A 1 17.42 -0.73 23.20
CA LYS A 1 18.54 -0.72 24.17
C LYS A 1 18.82 -2.07 24.86
N LYS A 2 17.96 -3.07 24.77
CA LYS A 2 18.15 -4.38 25.43
C LYS A 2 19.07 -5.38 24.69
N LEU A 3 19.51 -5.07 23.46
CA LEU A 3 20.29 -5.99 22.62
C LEU A 3 21.81 -5.73 22.63
N ALA A 4 22.29 -4.78 23.41
CA ALA A 4 23.66 -4.27 23.28
C ALA A 4 24.63 -4.76 24.36
N PHE A 5 24.40 -5.91 24.96
CA PHE A 5 25.27 -6.36 26.06
C PHE A 5 26.31 -7.32 25.58
N ASP A 6 27.27 -7.29 24.99
CA ASP A 6 28.48 -8.13 24.76
C ASP A 6 28.90 -8.48 23.32
N ALA A 7 28.34 -7.87 22.29
CA ALA A 7 28.85 -8.06 20.95
C ALA A 7 28.82 -6.75 20.14
N SER A 8 29.88 -6.40 19.44
CA SER A 8 29.85 -5.32 18.46
C SER A 8 29.06 -5.82 17.23
N PHE A 9 27.86 -5.32 17.04
CA PHE A 9 27.05 -5.60 15.86
C PHE A 9 26.58 -4.30 15.21
N ALA A 10 26.41 -4.34 13.90
CA ALA A 10 25.82 -3.24 13.15
C ALA A 10 24.30 -3.41 13.07
N VAL A 11 23.57 -2.33 13.34
CA VAL A 11 22.11 -2.29 13.18
C VAL A 11 21.80 -1.47 11.93
N HIS A 12 21.08 -2.07 10.99
CA HIS A 12 20.62 -1.41 9.78
C HIS A 12 19.11 -1.18 9.88
N LEU A 13 18.70 0.09 9.83
CA LEU A 13 17.30 0.50 9.78
C LEU A 13 16.95 0.89 8.35
N LEU A 14 15.92 0.26 7.80
CA LEU A 14 15.44 0.52 6.44
C LEU A 14 14.00 1.01 6.48
N SER A 15 13.74 2.12 5.82
CA SER A 15 12.38 2.63 5.65
C SER A 15 12.24 3.34 4.31
N ALA A 16 11.07 3.23 3.70
CA ALA A 16 10.75 3.93 2.46
C ALA A 16 10.06 5.28 2.70
N SER A 17 9.51 5.51 3.90
CA SER A 17 8.71 6.68 4.22
C SER A 17 8.93 7.08 5.69
N LEU A 18 9.87 7.97 5.94
CA LEU A 18 10.10 8.59 7.24
C LEU A 18 10.09 10.11 7.08
N SER A 19 9.29 10.79 7.92
CA SER A 19 9.26 12.24 7.95
C SER A 19 10.55 12.84 8.55
N GLU A 20 11.07 12.21 9.60
CA GLU A 20 12.21 12.70 10.39
C GLU A 20 13.26 11.60 10.62
N PRO A 21 13.96 11.17 9.55
CA PRO A 21 14.86 10.01 9.62
C PRO A 21 15.99 10.18 10.65
N TYR A 22 16.48 11.40 10.85
CA TYR A 22 17.51 11.70 11.83
C TYR A 22 17.05 11.43 13.27
N GLN A 23 15.87 11.95 13.64
CA GLN A 23 15.30 11.76 14.96
C GLN A 23 14.97 10.28 15.24
N VAL A 24 14.48 9.57 14.22
CA VAL A 24 14.24 8.14 14.34
C VAL A 24 15.55 7.37 14.57
N ALA A 25 16.60 7.67 13.81
CA ALA A 25 17.90 7.01 13.97
C ALA A 25 18.51 7.24 15.36
N GLN A 26 18.42 8.47 15.90
CA GLN A 26 18.92 8.81 17.25
C GLN A 26 18.29 7.97 18.37
N ARG A 27 17.08 7.45 18.19
CA ARG A 27 16.42 6.58 19.18
C ARG A 27 17.12 5.23 19.34
N TYR A 28 17.82 4.78 18.29
CA TYR A 28 18.49 3.48 18.27
C TYR A 28 19.98 3.56 18.58
N SER A 29 20.66 4.63 18.13
CA SER A 29 22.08 4.82 18.34
C SER A 29 22.44 6.31 18.35
N GLU A 30 23.43 6.68 19.16
CA GLU A 30 24.03 8.02 19.14
C GLU A 30 24.98 8.19 17.94
N ASN A 31 25.60 7.08 17.50
CA ASN A 31 26.49 7.05 16.35
C ASN A 31 25.80 6.27 15.21
N PHE A 32 25.40 6.96 14.14
CA PHE A 32 24.80 6.36 12.98
C PHE A 32 25.17 7.13 11.70
N GLU A 33 25.13 6.44 10.60
CA GLU A 33 25.23 7.03 9.26
C GLU A 33 23.84 7.01 8.61
N LEU A 34 23.38 8.17 8.11
CA LEU A 34 22.12 8.28 7.40
C LEU A 34 22.36 8.26 5.89
N ILE A 35 21.94 7.18 5.24
CA ILE A 35 22.02 7.04 3.80
C ILE A 35 20.63 7.32 3.21
N THR A 36 20.52 8.44 2.50
CA THR A 36 19.26 8.82 1.82
C THR A 36 19.38 8.59 0.32
N VAL A 37 18.54 7.73 -0.23
CA VAL A 37 18.44 7.51 -1.67
C VAL A 37 17.29 8.37 -2.21
N LYS A 38 17.62 9.37 -3.02
CA LYS A 38 16.61 10.18 -3.71
C LYS A 38 16.08 9.39 -4.90
N GLY A 39 14.89 8.85 -4.75
CA GLY A 39 14.12 8.24 -5.84
C GLY A 39 12.71 8.80 -5.80
N GLN A 40 12.41 9.82 -6.60
CA GLN A 40 11.02 10.23 -6.80
C GLN A 40 10.41 9.35 -7.88
N ARG A 41 9.38 8.58 -7.52
CA ARG A 41 8.49 7.96 -8.50
C ARG A 41 7.40 8.94 -8.81
N GLU A 42 7.10 9.09 -10.08
CA GLU A 42 5.93 9.83 -10.51
C GLU A 42 4.66 9.11 -10.04
N ILE A 43 3.74 9.85 -9.40
CA ILE A 43 2.46 9.31 -8.95
C ILE A 43 1.37 9.86 -9.87
N ASN A 44 0.83 8.99 -10.69
CA ASN A 44 -0.35 9.27 -11.50
C ASN A 44 -1.58 8.73 -10.79
N CYS A 45 -2.48 9.62 -10.36
CA CYS A 45 -3.66 9.23 -9.61
C CYS A 45 -4.90 9.96 -10.10
N CYS A 46 -6.04 9.28 -10.02
CA CYS A 46 -7.36 9.86 -10.28
C CYS A 46 -8.39 9.33 -9.28
N LEU A 47 -9.55 9.98 -9.22
CA LEU A 47 -10.70 9.58 -8.43
C LEU A 47 -11.80 9.08 -9.35
N LEU A 48 -12.47 8.02 -8.94
CA LEU A 48 -13.61 7.41 -9.62
C LEU A 48 -14.73 7.15 -8.62
N GLU A 49 -15.95 7.00 -9.12
CA GLU A 49 -17.13 6.86 -8.25
C GLU A 49 -17.54 5.39 -8.05
N SER A 50 -17.06 4.47 -8.87
CA SER A 50 -17.48 3.08 -8.78
C SER A 50 -16.43 2.07 -9.27
N HIS A 51 -16.58 0.81 -8.83
CA HIS A 51 -15.80 -0.32 -9.34
C HIS A 51 -16.00 -0.54 -10.85
N LYS A 52 -17.16 -0.16 -11.40
CA LYS A 52 -17.43 -0.23 -12.85
C LYS A 52 -16.59 0.76 -13.64
N ASP A 53 -16.36 1.94 -13.08
CA ASP A 53 -15.51 2.95 -13.73
C ASP A 53 -14.05 2.55 -13.70
N VAL A 54 -13.59 1.96 -12.60
CA VAL A 54 -12.26 1.32 -12.53
C VAL A 54 -12.13 0.23 -13.60
N PHE A 55 -13.13 -0.65 -13.74
CA PHE A 55 -13.12 -1.69 -14.75
C PHE A 55 -13.01 -1.13 -16.17
N ARG A 56 -13.76 -0.06 -16.51
CA ARG A 56 -13.66 0.63 -17.80
C ARG A 56 -12.28 1.21 -18.05
N LEU A 57 -11.72 1.88 -17.04
CA LEU A 57 -10.37 2.45 -17.10
C LEU A 57 -9.32 1.36 -17.35
N VAL A 58 -9.36 0.27 -16.60
CA VAL A 58 -8.42 -0.85 -16.74
C VAL A 58 -8.48 -1.45 -18.14
N ARG A 59 -9.68 -1.63 -18.69
CA ARG A 59 -9.87 -2.14 -20.06
C ARG A 59 -9.27 -1.20 -21.09
N SER A 60 -9.44 0.12 -20.94
CA SER A 60 -8.89 1.12 -21.87
C SER A 60 -7.36 1.17 -21.81
N GLN A 61 -6.75 0.99 -20.66
CA GLN A 61 -5.30 1.03 -20.44
C GLN A 61 -4.63 -0.36 -20.68
N LYS A 62 -5.42 -1.41 -20.87
CA LYS A 62 -4.97 -2.81 -21.01
C LYS A 62 -4.16 -3.29 -19.78
N TRP A 63 -4.43 -2.75 -18.60
CA TRP A 63 -3.85 -3.23 -17.37
C TRP A 63 -4.37 -4.64 -17.03
N LYS A 64 -3.52 -5.45 -16.41
CA LYS A 64 -3.75 -6.87 -16.19
C LYS A 64 -3.85 -7.24 -14.72
N LYS A 65 -2.97 -6.69 -13.88
CA LYS A 65 -2.89 -7.01 -12.45
C LYS A 65 -3.26 -5.81 -11.59
N LEU A 66 -4.26 -6.01 -10.74
CA LEU A 66 -4.78 -4.98 -9.87
C LEU A 66 -4.66 -5.38 -8.41
N LEU A 67 -4.36 -4.40 -7.58
CA LEU A 67 -4.38 -4.54 -6.13
C LEU A 67 -5.35 -3.51 -5.55
N TYR A 68 -6.45 -4.00 -4.98
CA TYR A 68 -7.42 -3.20 -4.24
C TYR A 68 -7.08 -3.21 -2.76
N PHE A 69 -7.13 -2.04 -2.13
CA PHE A 69 -7.01 -1.90 -0.69
C PHE A 69 -8.32 -1.45 -0.06
N CYS A 70 -8.78 -2.21 0.93
CA CYS A 70 -9.86 -1.86 1.84
C CYS A 70 -9.30 -1.64 3.26
N ASN A 71 -10.03 -0.92 4.10
CA ASN A 71 -9.63 -0.68 5.48
C ASN A 71 -10.03 -1.82 6.43
N LYS A 72 -11.12 -2.54 6.10
CA LYS A 72 -11.71 -3.60 6.92
C LYS A 72 -11.79 -4.91 6.14
N ARG A 73 -11.71 -6.04 6.87
CA ARG A 73 -11.85 -7.38 6.27
C ARG A 73 -13.23 -7.60 5.65
N GLU A 74 -14.28 -7.07 6.29
CA GLU A 74 -15.66 -7.17 5.81
C GLU A 74 -15.80 -6.47 4.45
N SER A 75 -15.16 -5.30 4.27
CA SER A 75 -15.09 -4.60 2.99
C SER A 75 -14.34 -5.43 1.94
N VAL A 76 -13.26 -6.13 2.32
CA VAL A 76 -12.51 -7.00 1.38
C VAL A 76 -13.41 -8.08 0.81
N GLU A 77 -14.16 -8.79 1.64
CA GLU A 77 -15.04 -9.88 1.20
C GLU A 77 -16.16 -9.35 0.29
N THR A 78 -16.77 -8.22 0.66
CA THR A 78 -17.83 -7.59 -0.14
C THR A 78 -17.31 -7.14 -1.50
N VAL A 79 -16.21 -6.39 -1.51
CA VAL A 79 -15.60 -5.88 -2.75
C VAL A 79 -15.09 -7.02 -3.63
N ALA A 80 -14.47 -8.05 -3.05
CA ALA A 80 -14.02 -9.23 -3.81
C ALA A 80 -15.19 -9.94 -4.50
N ALA A 81 -16.32 -10.11 -3.80
CA ALA A 81 -17.52 -10.74 -4.37
C ALA A 81 -18.14 -9.90 -5.52
N GLU A 82 -18.13 -8.57 -5.42
CA GLU A 82 -18.57 -7.68 -6.48
C GLU A 82 -17.63 -7.71 -7.69
N LEU A 83 -16.33 -7.62 -7.44
CA LEU A 83 -15.33 -7.66 -8.50
C LEU A 83 -15.30 -9.00 -9.22
N ALA A 84 -15.53 -10.12 -8.53
CA ALA A 84 -15.61 -11.44 -9.15
C ALA A 84 -16.67 -11.53 -10.26
N LYS A 85 -17.77 -10.80 -10.11
CA LYS A 85 -18.82 -10.70 -11.14
C LYS A 85 -18.39 -9.86 -12.34
N LEU A 86 -17.63 -8.77 -12.08
CA LEU A 86 -17.18 -7.84 -13.13
C LEU A 86 -16.00 -8.40 -13.94
N TRP A 87 -15.12 -9.15 -13.27
CA TRP A 87 -13.87 -9.64 -13.86
C TRP A 87 -13.95 -11.06 -14.42
N HIS A 88 -15.10 -11.73 -14.29
CA HIS A 88 -15.25 -13.08 -14.86
C HIS A 88 -14.81 -13.14 -16.34
N PRO A 89 -13.97 -14.11 -16.75
CA PRO A 89 -13.53 -15.31 -16.03
C PRO A 89 -12.20 -15.18 -15.26
N TYR A 90 -11.67 -14.00 -15.09
CA TYR A 90 -10.38 -13.78 -14.44
C TYR A 90 -10.49 -13.92 -12.91
N PRO A 91 -9.45 -14.45 -12.24
CA PRO A 91 -9.48 -14.64 -10.80
C PRO A 91 -9.52 -13.32 -10.03
N VAL A 92 -10.35 -13.30 -9.01
CA VAL A 92 -10.40 -12.27 -7.98
C VAL A 92 -10.17 -12.97 -6.64
N VAL A 93 -9.12 -12.57 -5.92
CA VAL A 93 -8.72 -13.18 -4.66
C VAL A 93 -8.79 -12.18 -3.51
N ALA A 94 -9.13 -12.66 -2.31
CA ALA A 94 -9.11 -11.88 -1.08
C ALA A 94 -7.84 -12.15 -0.28
N HIS A 95 -7.30 -11.13 0.41
CA HIS A 95 -6.13 -11.27 1.26
C HIS A 95 -6.24 -10.39 2.52
N HIS A 96 -6.50 -11.02 3.67
CA HIS A 96 -6.54 -10.34 4.97
C HIS A 96 -6.11 -11.26 6.12
N GLY A 97 -5.77 -10.67 7.27
CA GLY A 97 -5.18 -11.39 8.39
C GLY A 97 -6.04 -12.48 9.03
N SER A 98 -7.36 -12.46 8.82
CA SER A 98 -8.27 -13.50 9.36
C SER A 98 -8.34 -14.77 8.48
N LEU A 99 -7.80 -14.73 7.25
CA LEU A 99 -7.69 -15.92 6.41
C LEU A 99 -6.58 -16.83 6.95
N ASN A 100 -6.76 -18.14 6.81
CA ASN A 100 -5.71 -19.09 7.13
C ASN A 100 -4.51 -18.90 6.19
N ARG A 101 -3.38 -19.49 6.57
CA ARG A 101 -2.12 -19.31 5.85
C ARG A 101 -2.19 -19.85 4.41
N GLU A 102 -2.81 -21.01 4.23
CA GLU A 102 -2.90 -21.67 2.92
C GLU A 102 -3.68 -20.84 1.92
N VAL A 103 -4.81 -20.23 2.34
CA VAL A 103 -5.62 -19.37 1.46
C VAL A 103 -4.84 -18.11 1.06
N ARG A 104 -4.05 -17.53 1.98
CA ARG A 104 -3.22 -16.36 1.66
C ARG A 104 -2.11 -16.72 0.68
N GLU A 105 -1.40 -17.83 0.92
CA GLU A 105 -0.34 -18.30 0.03
C GLU A 105 -0.88 -18.64 -1.37
N GLU A 106 -2.09 -19.22 -1.46
CA GLU A 106 -2.74 -19.48 -2.75
C GLU A 106 -3.13 -18.17 -3.47
N ALA A 107 -3.63 -17.16 -2.76
CA ALA A 107 -3.93 -15.85 -3.32
C ALA A 107 -2.65 -15.18 -3.88
N GLU A 108 -1.54 -15.25 -3.13
CA GLU A 108 -0.24 -14.73 -3.57
C GLU A 108 0.28 -15.48 -4.80
N LYS A 109 0.13 -16.79 -4.84
CA LYS A 109 0.50 -17.62 -5.98
C LYS A 109 -0.32 -17.28 -7.22
N ILE A 110 -1.63 -17.15 -7.10
CA ILE A 110 -2.52 -16.74 -8.21
C ILE A 110 -2.06 -15.37 -8.74
N MET A 111 -1.76 -14.41 -7.86
CA MET A 111 -1.28 -13.09 -8.28
C MET A 111 0.07 -13.14 -8.99
N LYS A 112 0.95 -14.10 -8.69
CA LYS A 112 2.24 -14.26 -9.37
C LYS A 112 2.11 -14.95 -10.72
N GLU A 113 1.38 -16.05 -10.75
CA GLU A 113 1.40 -17.01 -11.86
C GLU A 113 0.40 -16.68 -12.97
N THR A 114 -0.71 -16.00 -12.66
CA THR A 114 -1.71 -15.63 -13.69
C THR A 114 -1.38 -14.32 -14.36
N ASP A 115 -1.73 -14.20 -15.63
CA ASP A 115 -1.49 -12.99 -16.43
C ASP A 115 -2.43 -11.84 -16.04
N VAL A 116 -3.68 -12.18 -15.75
CA VAL A 116 -4.73 -11.22 -15.37
C VAL A 116 -5.34 -11.67 -14.05
N ALA A 117 -5.26 -10.83 -13.03
CA ALA A 117 -5.81 -11.11 -11.72
C ALA A 117 -6.11 -9.82 -10.93
N VAL A 118 -7.03 -9.93 -9.99
CA VAL A 118 -7.34 -8.88 -9.02
C VAL A 118 -7.16 -9.43 -7.61
N CYS A 119 -6.41 -8.73 -6.77
CA CYS A 119 -6.33 -9.01 -5.35
C CYS A 119 -7.01 -7.90 -4.57
N VAL A 120 -7.90 -8.26 -3.65
CA VAL A 120 -8.53 -7.33 -2.70
C VAL A 120 -7.94 -7.61 -1.33
N ALA A 121 -7.35 -6.60 -0.69
CA ALA A 121 -6.58 -6.81 0.53
C ALA A 121 -6.82 -5.72 1.58
N THR A 122 -6.53 -6.04 2.82
CA THR A 122 -6.32 -5.05 3.89
C THR A 122 -4.83 -4.64 3.95
N SER A 123 -4.41 -3.98 5.03
CA SER A 123 -3.01 -3.60 5.30
C SER A 123 -2.02 -4.77 5.30
N THR A 124 -2.47 -6.02 5.27
CA THR A 124 -1.58 -7.20 5.22
C THR A 124 -0.63 -7.20 4.03
N LEU A 125 -1.01 -6.56 2.93
CA LEU A 125 -0.18 -6.39 1.74
C LEU A 125 0.55 -5.04 1.68
N GLU A 126 0.47 -4.20 2.71
CA GLU A 126 1.31 -2.99 2.84
C GLU A 126 2.78 -3.36 3.10
N ILE A 127 3.04 -4.50 3.75
CA ILE A 127 4.37 -4.97 4.12
C ILE A 127 4.84 -6.06 3.16
N GLY A 128 5.98 -5.86 2.55
CA GLY A 128 6.98 -6.72 1.93
C GLY A 128 6.62 -8.04 1.24
N ILE A 129 5.37 -8.46 1.17
CA ILE A 129 4.97 -9.68 0.48
C ILE A 129 5.11 -9.48 -1.03
N ASP A 130 5.78 -10.42 -1.69
CA ASP A 130 5.92 -10.41 -3.13
C ASP A 130 4.67 -11.02 -3.78
N ILE A 131 3.90 -10.18 -4.47
CA ILE A 131 2.69 -10.58 -5.23
C ILE A 131 2.84 -10.35 -6.74
N GLY A 132 4.09 -10.14 -7.20
CA GLY A 132 4.40 -9.84 -8.59
C GLY A 132 4.19 -8.36 -8.95
N ASP A 133 4.25 -8.07 -10.24
CA ASP A 133 4.11 -6.71 -10.77
C ASP A 133 2.62 -6.31 -10.80
N ILE A 134 2.30 -5.19 -10.19
CA ILE A 134 0.94 -4.64 -10.13
C ILE A 134 0.85 -3.42 -11.05
N ASP A 135 -0.06 -3.43 -12.00
CA ASP A 135 -0.27 -2.33 -12.95
C ASP A 135 -1.01 -1.16 -12.31
N LEU A 136 -2.01 -1.45 -11.47
CA LEU A 136 -2.86 -0.45 -10.83
C LEU A 136 -3.12 -0.78 -9.37
N VAL A 137 -2.93 0.20 -8.51
CA VAL A 137 -3.42 0.15 -7.12
C VAL A 137 -4.73 0.92 -7.01
N VAL A 138 -5.74 0.30 -6.42
CA VAL A 138 -7.04 0.91 -6.17
C VAL A 138 -7.27 1.02 -4.67
N LEU A 139 -7.61 2.20 -4.21
CA LEU A 139 -8.02 2.47 -2.83
C LEU A 139 -9.55 2.48 -2.81
N ALA A 140 -10.15 1.40 -2.32
CA ALA A 140 -11.62 1.28 -2.22
C ALA A 140 -12.20 2.20 -1.14
N GLU A 141 -11.36 2.64 -0.21
CA GLU A 141 -11.68 3.56 0.88
C GLU A 141 -10.47 4.46 1.15
N PRO A 142 -10.65 5.71 1.64
CA PRO A 142 -9.54 6.56 2.06
C PRO A 142 -8.66 5.87 3.11
N PRO A 143 -7.33 5.81 2.92
CA PRO A 143 -6.43 5.27 3.94
C PRO A 143 -6.45 6.09 5.23
N TRP A 144 -6.11 5.45 6.36
CA TRP A 144 -6.10 6.13 7.68
C TRP A 144 -5.00 7.19 7.84
N SER A 145 -3.95 7.14 7.02
CA SER A 145 -2.83 8.09 7.08
C SER A 145 -2.13 8.21 5.73
N ILE A 146 -1.32 9.26 5.57
CA ILE A 146 -0.46 9.45 4.39
C ILE A 146 0.59 8.33 4.32
N SER A 147 1.10 7.86 5.46
CA SER A 147 2.05 6.75 5.51
C SER A 147 1.41 5.46 4.95
N ALA A 148 0.17 5.14 5.37
CA ALA A 148 -0.58 4.01 4.82
C ALA A 148 -0.85 4.19 3.31
N LEU A 149 -1.23 5.39 2.86
CA LEU A 149 -1.37 5.69 1.44
C LEU A 149 -0.10 5.34 0.66
N LEU A 150 1.05 5.87 1.09
CA LEU A 150 2.33 5.65 0.40
C LEU A 150 2.75 4.18 0.39
N GLN A 151 2.51 3.46 1.48
CA GLN A 151 2.79 2.01 1.57
C GLN A 151 1.91 1.22 0.60
N ARG A 152 0.63 1.58 0.47
CA ARG A 152 -0.32 0.95 -0.45
C ARG A 152 0.04 1.23 -1.91
N ILE A 153 0.13 2.51 -2.31
CA ILE A 153 0.44 2.87 -3.69
C ILE A 153 1.85 2.43 -4.12
N GLY A 154 2.79 2.36 -3.17
CA GLY A 154 4.14 1.85 -3.37
C GLY A 154 4.21 0.37 -3.78
N ARG A 155 3.09 -0.37 -3.74
CA ARG A 155 2.97 -1.73 -4.28
C ARG A 155 2.78 -1.76 -5.79
N GLY A 156 2.35 -0.64 -6.39
CA GLY A 156 2.14 -0.54 -7.83
C GLY A 156 3.43 -0.34 -8.61
N ASN A 157 3.44 -0.85 -9.81
CA ASN A 157 4.36 -0.62 -10.93
C ASN A 157 5.84 -0.39 -10.58
N ARG A 158 6.49 -1.41 -10.01
CA ARG A 158 7.89 -1.33 -9.57
C ARG A 158 8.87 -1.12 -10.72
N ARG A 159 8.50 -1.46 -11.96
CA ARG A 159 9.40 -1.46 -13.12
C ARG A 159 9.36 -0.18 -13.96
N ALA A 160 8.22 0.50 -14.05
CA ALA A 160 8.04 1.62 -14.98
C ALA A 160 8.34 3.01 -14.39
N GLY A 161 8.69 3.12 -13.12
CA GLY A 161 8.97 4.40 -12.48
C GLY A 161 7.75 5.29 -12.21
N ILE A 162 6.57 4.90 -12.71
CA ILE A 162 5.30 5.62 -12.53
C ILE A 162 4.35 4.75 -11.73
N ILE A 163 3.88 5.24 -10.60
CA ILE A 163 2.84 4.60 -9.80
C ILE A 163 1.48 5.00 -10.37
N GLN A 164 0.66 4.00 -10.75
CA GLN A 164 -0.73 4.22 -11.14
C GLN A 164 -1.63 3.92 -9.94
N ALA A 165 -2.44 4.90 -9.52
CA ALA A 165 -3.34 4.76 -8.39
C ALA A 165 -4.72 5.37 -8.69
N VAL A 166 -5.76 4.71 -8.17
CA VAL A 166 -7.15 5.18 -8.22
C VAL A 166 -7.72 5.19 -6.82
N GLY A 167 -8.40 6.27 -6.45
CA GLY A 167 -9.26 6.31 -5.27
C GLY A 167 -10.73 6.18 -5.69
N ILE A 168 -11.49 5.32 -5.01
CA ILE A 168 -12.94 5.27 -5.14
C ILE A 168 -13.53 6.17 -4.06
N VAL A 169 -14.46 7.04 -4.45
CA VAL A 169 -15.11 8.01 -3.57
C VAL A 169 -16.61 7.96 -3.74
N SER A 170 -17.33 8.00 -2.64
CA SER A 170 -18.79 7.88 -2.61
C SER A 170 -19.49 9.18 -2.22
N CYS A 171 -18.75 10.16 -1.69
CA CYS A 171 -19.26 11.47 -1.28
C CYS A 171 -18.20 12.54 -1.43
N ASP A 172 -18.62 13.83 -1.33
CA ASP A 172 -17.72 14.98 -1.50
C ASP A 172 -16.66 15.08 -0.39
N GLU A 173 -16.96 14.62 0.82
CA GLU A 173 -16.02 14.57 1.93
C GLU A 173 -14.86 13.59 1.65
N GLU A 174 -15.18 12.38 1.19
CA GLU A 174 -14.18 11.39 0.78
C GLU A 174 -13.34 11.89 -0.40
N LYS A 175 -13.98 12.57 -1.36
CA LYS A 175 -13.31 13.16 -2.50
C LYS A 175 -12.28 14.20 -2.06
N SER A 176 -12.69 15.14 -1.21
CA SER A 176 -11.83 16.20 -0.70
C SER A 176 -10.65 15.62 0.10
N LEU A 177 -10.91 14.62 0.95
CA LEU A 177 -9.90 13.93 1.73
C LEU A 177 -8.90 13.22 0.80
N MET A 178 -9.38 12.45 -0.16
CA MET A 178 -8.53 11.67 -1.05
C MET A 178 -7.68 12.56 -1.97
N GLU A 179 -8.24 13.68 -2.46
CA GLU A 179 -7.50 14.69 -3.21
C GLU A 179 -6.37 15.30 -2.39
N ALA A 180 -6.63 15.67 -1.14
CA ALA A 180 -5.62 16.20 -0.23
C ALA A 180 -4.51 15.16 0.04
N MET A 181 -4.88 13.90 0.26
CA MET A 181 -3.94 12.81 0.49
C MET A 181 -3.05 12.56 -0.74
N PHE A 182 -3.61 12.49 -1.94
CA PHE A 182 -2.84 12.32 -3.16
C PHE A 182 -1.93 13.51 -3.46
N ASN A 183 -2.38 14.73 -3.21
CA ASN A 183 -1.55 15.92 -3.35
C ASN A 183 -0.35 15.89 -2.38
N THR A 184 -0.58 15.51 -1.13
CA THR A 184 0.50 15.35 -0.14
C THR A 184 1.48 14.26 -0.57
N ALA A 185 0.99 13.12 -1.06
CA ALA A 185 1.84 12.04 -1.54
C ALA A 185 2.75 12.46 -2.70
N LYS A 186 2.25 13.30 -3.62
CA LYS A 186 3.03 13.83 -4.76
C LYS A 186 4.12 14.80 -4.33
N THR A 187 3.92 15.56 -3.26
CA THR A 187 4.92 16.52 -2.78
C THR A 187 6.06 15.88 -2.01
N SER A 188 5.96 14.60 -1.66
CA SER A 188 6.93 13.86 -0.84
C SER A 188 7.20 14.49 0.54
N VAL A 189 6.37 15.40 0.98
CA VAL A 189 6.44 16.01 2.31
C VAL A 189 5.53 15.23 3.23
N LEU A 190 6.11 14.40 4.07
CA LEU A 190 5.36 13.66 5.08
C LEU A 190 5.10 14.55 6.30
N PRO A 191 3.91 14.52 6.88
CA PRO A 191 3.66 15.17 8.16
C PRO A 191 4.55 14.54 9.25
N PRO A 192 5.01 15.31 10.23
CA PRO A 192 5.79 14.78 11.34
C PRO A 192 4.96 13.74 12.11
N GLU A 193 5.58 12.60 12.39
CA GLU A 193 4.97 11.57 13.24
C GLU A 193 5.27 11.89 14.69
N SER A 194 4.24 12.16 15.50
CA SER A 194 4.38 12.32 16.93
C SER A 194 4.71 10.96 17.57
N TYR A 195 5.80 10.89 18.29
CA TYR A 195 6.16 9.73 19.10
C TYR A 195 6.04 10.10 20.59
N GLU A 196 5.12 9.45 21.27
CA GLU A 196 4.92 9.57 22.71
C GLU A 196 5.55 8.34 23.39
N PRO A 197 6.79 8.46 23.93
CA PRO A 197 7.51 7.32 24.49
C PRO A 197 6.77 6.65 25.66
N ASP A 198 5.97 7.41 26.38
CA ASP A 198 5.23 6.94 27.57
C ASP A 198 3.93 6.19 27.20
N LEU A 199 3.45 6.32 25.95
CA LEU A 199 2.27 5.62 25.43
C LEU A 199 2.64 4.38 24.61
N SER A 200 3.93 4.13 24.36
CA SER A 200 4.38 2.92 23.69
C SER A 200 4.19 1.72 24.61
N VAL A 201 3.21 0.90 24.31
CA VAL A 201 3.05 -0.42 24.94
C VAL A 201 4.26 -1.27 24.56
N ALA A 202 4.98 -1.72 25.57
CA ALA A 202 6.15 -2.58 25.43
C ALA A 202 5.76 -3.98 24.94
#